data_c4d365d99a7b8fb47d60bf67294f3aee
#
_entry.id   c4d365d99a7b8fb47d60bf67294f3aee
#
_cell.length_a   1.000
_cell.length_b   1.000
_cell.length_c   1.000
_cell.angle_alpha   90.00
_cell.angle_beta   90.00
_cell.angle_gamma   90.00
#
_symmetry.space_group_name_H-M   'P 1'
#
loop_
_entity.id
_entity.type
_entity.pdbx_description
1 polymer ?
#
loop_
_entity_poly.entity_id
_entity_poly.type
_entity_poly.pdbx_seq_one_letter_code
_entity_poly.pdbx_strand_id
1 'polypeptide(L)'
;MNLIVGDYFKTETTFVQYSKMACDLISWLCSKTYVLAGLRGIQIQSGKMPLSVIRAVITRWTAHYLAFRRLLELKLPLRALVNQDAMAPSGQQILIPLGSMAANKRKAREMVAIIENPTFWLSLDWYATHYSSS
;
A
#
# COMPACT_ATOMS: atom_id res chain seq x y z
N MET A 1 27.25 -14.98 -13.98
CA MET A 1 27.44 -15.02 -12.52
C MET A 1 27.39 -13.65 -11.88
N ASN A 2 28.18 -12.73 -12.37
CA ASN A 2 28.18 -11.38 -11.81
C ASN A 2 26.81 -10.70 -11.95
N LEU A 3 26.11 -10.96 -13.05
CA LEU A 3 24.77 -10.43 -13.25
C LEU A 3 23.80 -10.92 -12.18
N ILE A 4 23.89 -12.19 -11.83
CA ILE A 4 23.00 -12.79 -10.83
C ILE A 4 23.30 -12.18 -9.46
N VAL A 5 24.58 -12.03 -9.13
CA VAL A 5 24.98 -11.42 -7.86
C VAL A 5 24.57 -9.94 -7.82
N GLY A 6 24.80 -9.23 -8.91
CA GLY A 6 24.39 -7.84 -9.01
C GLY A 6 22.88 -7.66 -8.89
N ASP A 7 22.12 -8.54 -9.53
CA ASP A 7 20.67 -8.50 -9.44
C ASP A 7 20.21 -8.83 -8.02
N TYR A 8 20.89 -9.75 -7.36
CA TYR A 8 20.55 -10.10 -5.99
C TYR A 8 20.73 -8.89 -5.07
N PHE A 9 21.87 -8.20 -5.17
CA PHE A 9 22.12 -7.02 -4.34
C PHE A 9 21.12 -5.90 -4.65
N LYS A 10 20.82 -5.67 -5.91
CA LYS A 10 19.82 -4.68 -6.30
C LYS A 10 18.47 -5.06 -5.73
N THR A 11 18.10 -6.33 -5.84
CA THR A 11 16.82 -6.83 -5.33
C THR A 11 16.74 -6.66 -3.82
N GLU A 12 17.82 -6.96 -3.11
CA GLU A 12 17.85 -6.80 -1.65
C GLU A 12 17.68 -5.35 -1.23
N THR A 13 18.43 -4.44 -1.85
CA THR A 13 18.33 -3.02 -1.58
C THR A 13 16.94 -2.50 -1.95
N THR A 14 16.45 -2.91 -3.11
CA THR A 14 15.12 -2.56 -3.58
C THR A 14 14.06 -3.10 -2.63
N PHE A 15 14.24 -4.32 -2.17
CA PHE A 15 13.32 -4.93 -1.23
C PHE A 15 13.22 -4.12 0.07
N VAL A 16 14.36 -3.72 0.64
CA VAL A 16 14.36 -2.89 1.85
C VAL A 16 13.61 -1.59 1.62
N GLN A 17 13.86 -0.96 0.49
CA GLN A 17 13.19 0.28 0.12
C GLN A 17 11.67 0.09 0.00
N TYR A 18 11.23 -0.93 -0.73
CA TYR A 18 9.81 -1.18 -0.94
C TYR A 18 9.11 -1.72 0.29
N SER A 19 9.83 -2.46 1.15
CA SER A 19 9.30 -2.86 2.45
C SER A 19 8.99 -1.65 3.32
N LYS A 20 9.88 -0.67 3.32
CA LYS A 20 9.66 0.57 4.07
C LYS A 20 8.46 1.32 3.52
N MET A 21 8.36 1.41 2.19
CA MET A 21 7.21 2.03 1.55
C MET A 21 5.91 1.33 1.93
N ALA A 22 5.91 0.00 1.94
CA ALA A 22 4.73 -0.77 2.32
C ALA A 22 4.34 -0.52 3.78
N CYS A 23 5.30 -0.50 4.68
CA CYS A 23 5.04 -0.22 6.09
C CYS A 23 4.52 1.20 6.30
N ASP A 24 5.08 2.17 5.58
CA ASP A 24 4.61 3.55 5.64
C ASP A 24 3.17 3.66 5.13
N LEU A 25 2.88 2.99 4.01
CA LEU A 25 1.53 2.99 3.45
C LEU A 25 0.53 2.37 4.42
N ILE A 26 0.88 1.22 4.99
CA ILE A 26 0.01 0.53 5.95
C ILE A 26 -0.25 1.42 7.18
N SER A 27 0.80 2.03 7.72
CA SER A 27 0.67 2.94 8.87
C SER A 27 -0.21 4.12 8.55
N TRP A 28 -0.03 4.71 7.37
CA TRP A 28 -0.83 5.85 6.93
C TRP A 28 -2.30 5.47 6.79
N LEU A 29 -2.58 4.34 6.15
CA LEU A 29 -3.94 3.85 5.99
C LEU A 29 -4.60 3.61 7.34
N CYS A 30 -3.88 2.96 8.26
CA CYS A 30 -4.41 2.66 9.59
C CYS A 30 -4.68 3.92 10.41
N SER A 31 -4.00 5.02 10.10
CA SER A 31 -4.22 6.29 10.80
C SER A 31 -5.40 7.09 10.27
N LYS A 32 -5.96 6.69 9.12
CA LYS A 32 -7.02 7.45 8.43
C LYS A 32 -8.31 6.63 8.38
N THR A 33 -9.13 6.76 9.41
CA THR A 33 -10.36 5.98 9.51
C THR A 33 -11.30 6.20 8.34
N TYR A 34 -11.37 7.43 7.83
CA TYR A 34 -12.24 7.75 6.69
C TYR A 34 -11.73 7.13 5.39
N VAL A 35 -10.41 6.98 5.24
CA VAL A 35 -9.83 6.30 4.08
C VAL A 35 -10.14 4.79 4.16
N LEU A 36 -10.00 4.22 5.35
CA LEU A 36 -10.35 2.81 5.57
C LEU A 36 -11.82 2.54 5.30
N ALA A 37 -12.69 3.46 5.72
CA ALA A 37 -14.12 3.34 5.44
C ALA A 37 -14.41 3.39 3.94
N GLY A 38 -13.74 4.28 3.21
CA GLY A 38 -13.85 4.35 1.76
C GLY A 38 -13.38 3.08 1.07
N LEU A 39 -12.25 2.53 1.52
CA LEU A 39 -11.71 1.28 1.00
C LEU A 39 -12.67 0.12 1.22
N ARG A 40 -13.26 0.05 2.40
CA ARG A 40 -14.26 -0.96 2.73
C ARG A 40 -15.48 -0.83 1.81
N GLY A 41 -15.94 0.40 1.61
CA GLY A 41 -17.09 0.68 0.75
C GLY A 41 -16.87 0.22 -0.68
N ILE A 42 -15.68 0.45 -1.22
CA ILE A 42 -15.34 0.01 -2.58
C ILE A 42 -15.39 -1.50 -2.70
N GLN A 43 -14.86 -2.22 -1.70
CA GLN A 43 -14.90 -3.68 -1.72
C GLN A 43 -16.34 -4.21 -1.67
N ILE A 44 -17.17 -3.61 -0.84
CA ILE A 44 -18.59 -3.99 -0.74
C ILE A 44 -19.31 -3.73 -2.06
N GLN A 45 -19.07 -2.59 -2.69
CA GLN A 45 -19.67 -2.25 -3.99
C GLN A 45 -19.25 -3.23 -5.08
N SER A 46 -18.05 -3.80 -4.96
CA SER A 46 -17.54 -4.79 -5.90
C SER A 46 -18.11 -6.20 -5.63
N GLY A 47 -18.94 -6.35 -4.62
CA GLY A 47 -19.52 -7.64 -4.26
C GLY A 47 -18.60 -8.57 -3.52
N LYS A 48 -17.52 -8.04 -2.96
CA LYS A 48 -16.51 -8.82 -2.23
C LYS A 48 -16.65 -8.59 -0.73
N MET A 49 -16.22 -9.57 0.06
CA MET A 49 -16.09 -9.37 1.49
C MET A 49 -14.97 -8.38 1.76
N PRO A 50 -15.24 -7.35 2.58
CA PRO A 50 -14.20 -6.36 2.84
C PRO A 50 -13.08 -6.94 3.68
N LEU A 51 -11.85 -6.74 3.21
CA LEU A 51 -10.64 -7.13 3.91
C LEU A 51 -10.08 -5.92 4.66
N SER A 52 -9.53 -6.17 5.83
CA SER A 52 -8.89 -5.14 6.64
C SER A 52 -7.41 -5.04 6.32
N VAL A 53 -6.87 -3.83 6.45
CA VAL A 53 -5.43 -3.62 6.38
C VAL A 53 -4.81 -4.24 7.64
N ILE A 54 -3.77 -5.04 7.47
CA ILE A 54 -3.08 -5.67 8.59
C ILE A 54 -1.82 -4.86 8.89
N ARG A 55 -1.72 -4.40 10.15
CA ARG A 55 -0.56 -3.65 10.58
C ARG A 55 0.60 -4.61 10.86
N ALA A 56 1.77 -4.32 10.28
CA ALA A 56 2.95 -5.11 10.50
C ALA A 56 3.53 -4.83 11.88
N VAL A 57 3.89 -5.89 12.60
CA VAL A 57 4.62 -5.78 13.87
C VAL A 57 6.10 -5.87 13.53
N ILE A 58 6.87 -4.84 13.88
CA ILE A 58 8.25 -4.67 13.44
C ILE A 58 9.15 -5.84 13.78
N THR A 59 8.86 -6.56 14.87
CA THR A 59 9.73 -7.61 15.39
C THR A 59 9.44 -8.99 14.82
N ARG A 60 8.44 -9.15 13.93
CA ARG A 60 8.04 -10.48 13.45
C ARG A 60 7.98 -10.52 11.93
N TRP A 61 8.81 -11.36 11.34
CA TRP A 61 8.81 -11.58 9.88
C TRP A 61 7.46 -12.08 9.38
N THR A 62 6.83 -13.00 10.13
CA THR A 62 5.54 -13.55 9.76
C THR A 62 4.47 -12.45 9.66
N ALA A 63 4.50 -11.50 10.60
CA ALA A 63 3.55 -10.39 10.59
C ALA A 63 3.76 -9.49 9.37
N HIS A 64 5.02 -9.24 8.98
CA HIS A 64 5.29 -8.46 7.78
C HIS A 64 4.78 -9.17 6.53
N TYR A 65 5.03 -10.46 6.43
CA TYR A 65 4.57 -11.26 5.29
C TYR A 65 3.05 -11.20 5.17
N LEU A 66 2.33 -11.41 6.27
CA LEU A 66 0.88 -11.38 6.27
C LEU A 66 0.34 -9.99 5.93
N ALA A 67 0.97 -8.95 6.46
CA ALA A 67 0.58 -7.57 6.18
C ALA A 67 0.78 -7.24 4.70
N PHE A 68 1.91 -7.64 4.13
CA PHE A 68 2.21 -7.37 2.73
C PHE A 68 1.31 -8.17 1.79
N ARG A 69 1.04 -9.41 2.13
CA ARG A 69 0.13 -10.24 1.34
C ARG A 69 -1.29 -9.65 1.36
N ARG A 70 -1.75 -9.20 2.52
CA ARG A 70 -3.05 -8.54 2.63
C ARG A 70 -3.08 -7.26 1.81
N LEU A 71 -1.99 -6.49 1.83
CA LEU A 71 -1.89 -5.27 1.04
C LEU A 71 -1.99 -5.57 -0.45
N LEU A 72 -1.36 -6.66 -0.91
CA LEU A 72 -1.49 -7.10 -2.31
C LEU A 72 -2.94 -7.43 -2.66
N GLU A 73 -3.66 -8.06 -1.77
CA GLU A 73 -5.08 -8.37 -1.98
C GLU A 73 -5.92 -7.10 -2.07
N LEU A 74 -5.46 -6.02 -1.46
CA LEU A 74 -6.13 -4.73 -1.46
C LEU A 74 -5.69 -3.81 -2.60
N LYS A 75 -4.77 -4.27 -3.47
CA LYS A 75 -4.24 -3.46 -4.56
C LYS A 75 -5.34 -2.85 -5.43
N LEU A 76 -6.24 -3.69 -5.94
CA LEU A 76 -7.31 -3.22 -6.82
C LEU A 76 -8.26 -2.27 -6.12
N PRO A 77 -8.76 -2.57 -4.91
CA PRO A 77 -9.58 -1.60 -4.18
C PRO A 77 -8.87 -0.29 -3.89
N LEU A 78 -7.56 -0.35 -3.54
CA LEU A 78 -6.79 0.87 -3.28
C LEU A 78 -6.67 1.73 -4.53
N ARG A 79 -6.38 1.12 -5.67
CA ARG A 79 -6.29 1.86 -6.93
C ARG A 79 -7.65 2.43 -7.34
N ALA A 80 -8.72 1.68 -7.10
CA ALA A 80 -10.07 2.17 -7.36
C ALA A 80 -10.39 3.38 -6.46
N LEU A 81 -10.00 3.31 -5.20
CA LEU A 81 -10.21 4.41 -4.27
C LEU A 81 -9.47 5.68 -4.73
N VAL A 82 -8.21 5.54 -5.14
CA VAL A 82 -7.42 6.66 -5.64
C VAL A 82 -8.08 7.26 -6.88
N ASN A 83 -8.55 6.43 -7.81
CA ASN A 83 -9.20 6.90 -9.02
C ASN A 83 -10.50 7.64 -8.71
N GLN A 84 -11.33 7.10 -7.82
CA GLN A 84 -12.57 7.75 -7.42
C GLN A 84 -12.30 9.08 -6.74
N ASP A 85 -11.29 9.11 -5.88
CA ASP A 85 -10.93 10.34 -5.17
C ASP A 85 -10.43 11.41 -6.15
N ALA A 86 -9.66 11.00 -7.15
CA ALA A 86 -9.17 11.94 -8.17
C ALA A 86 -10.30 12.54 -8.98
N MET A 87 -11.40 11.79 -9.17
CA MET A 87 -12.57 12.25 -9.91
C MET A 87 -13.57 13.00 -9.04
N ALA A 88 -13.42 12.94 -7.71
CA ALA A 88 -14.35 13.58 -6.79
C ALA A 88 -14.23 15.10 -6.88
N PRO A 89 -15.37 15.84 -6.73
CA PRO A 89 -15.32 17.29 -6.69
C PRO A 89 -14.45 17.81 -5.54
N SER A 90 -13.91 19.00 -5.73
CA SER A 90 -13.17 19.68 -4.68
C SER A 90 -14.01 19.77 -3.42
N GLY A 91 -13.47 19.35 -2.29
CA GLY A 91 -14.18 19.33 -1.02
C GLY A 91 -14.81 17.98 -0.67
N GLN A 92 -14.93 17.06 -1.64
CA GLN A 92 -15.41 15.71 -1.38
C GLN A 92 -14.30 14.68 -1.43
N GLN A 93 -13.06 15.13 -1.64
CA GLN A 93 -11.91 14.24 -1.67
C GLN A 93 -11.55 13.81 -0.24
N ILE A 94 -11.32 12.51 -0.05
CA ILE A 94 -11.02 11.96 1.26
C ILE A 94 -9.52 11.77 1.50
N LEU A 95 -8.74 11.60 0.43
CA LEU A 95 -7.29 11.40 0.58
C LEU A 95 -6.58 12.70 0.94
N ILE A 96 -7.03 13.81 0.37
CA ILE A 96 -6.51 15.15 0.69
C ILE A 96 -7.71 16.06 0.98
N PRO A 97 -8.26 16.00 2.20
CA PRO A 97 -9.42 16.84 2.54
C PRO A 97 -9.08 18.32 2.48
N LEU A 98 -10.09 19.13 2.20
CA LEU A 98 -9.95 20.58 2.24
C LEU A 98 -9.50 21.03 3.63
N GLY A 99 -8.59 22.00 3.66
CA GLY A 99 -8.06 22.51 4.91
C GLY A 99 -6.94 21.68 5.50
N SER A 100 -6.48 20.64 4.77
CA SER A 100 -5.35 19.83 5.23
C SER A 100 -4.08 20.68 5.31
N MET A 101 -3.25 20.40 6.31
CA MET A 101 -1.95 21.04 6.45
C MET A 101 -1.02 20.59 5.32
N ALA A 102 -0.04 21.44 4.97
CA ALA A 102 0.89 21.14 3.89
C ALA A 102 1.62 19.82 4.08
N ALA A 103 2.02 19.50 5.31
CA ALA A 103 2.69 18.23 5.61
C ALA A 103 1.78 17.04 5.34
N ASN A 104 0.51 17.14 5.70
CA ASN A 104 -0.47 16.09 5.47
C ASN A 104 -0.76 15.91 3.97
N LYS A 105 -0.83 16.99 3.23
CA LYS A 105 -1.00 16.95 1.78
C LYS A 105 0.17 16.25 1.12
N ARG A 106 1.39 16.58 1.54
CA ARG A 106 2.60 15.97 1.01
C ARG A 106 2.61 14.46 1.27
N LYS A 107 2.30 14.07 2.51
CA LYS A 107 2.26 12.66 2.89
C LYS A 107 1.23 11.89 2.08
N ALA A 108 0.04 12.45 1.91
CA ALA A 108 -1.02 11.82 1.12
C ALA A 108 -0.59 11.64 -0.33
N ARG A 109 0.07 12.63 -0.92
CA ARG A 109 0.57 12.54 -2.29
C ARG A 109 1.64 11.46 -2.43
N GLU A 110 2.53 11.34 -1.43
CA GLU A 110 3.53 10.28 -1.41
C GLU A 110 2.88 8.90 -1.37
N MET A 111 1.85 8.74 -0.55
CA MET A 111 1.14 7.48 -0.42
C MET A 111 0.37 7.13 -1.70
N VAL A 112 -0.27 8.12 -2.32
CA VAL A 112 -0.94 7.92 -3.61
C VAL A 112 0.07 7.49 -4.68
N ALA A 113 1.25 8.12 -4.69
CA ALA A 113 2.30 7.75 -5.64
C ALA A 113 2.74 6.29 -5.45
N ILE A 114 2.81 5.82 -4.21
CA ILE A 114 3.12 4.42 -3.92
C ILE A 114 2.04 3.50 -4.48
N ILE A 115 0.78 3.82 -4.23
CA ILE A 115 -0.36 3.02 -4.71
C ILE A 115 -0.37 2.95 -6.24
N GLU A 116 0.02 4.01 -6.91
CA GLU A 116 0.05 4.07 -8.37
C GLU A 116 1.33 3.53 -8.99
N ASN A 117 2.32 3.18 -8.18
CA ASN A 117 3.62 2.72 -8.66
C ASN A 117 3.58 1.22 -8.97
N PRO A 118 3.62 0.81 -10.25
CA PRO A 118 3.56 -0.61 -10.59
C PRO A 118 4.78 -1.39 -10.10
N THR A 119 5.94 -0.77 -10.03
CA THR A 119 7.15 -1.42 -9.53
C THR A 119 7.03 -1.80 -8.06
N PHE A 120 6.38 -0.94 -7.28
CA PHE A 120 6.09 -1.24 -5.88
C PHE A 120 5.28 -2.53 -5.75
N TRP A 121 4.20 -2.66 -6.50
CA TRP A 121 3.34 -3.83 -6.44
C TRP A 121 4.04 -5.09 -6.93
N LEU A 122 4.85 -4.98 -7.97
CA LEU A 122 5.64 -6.11 -8.47
C LEU A 122 6.64 -6.59 -7.43
N SER A 123 7.31 -5.66 -6.75
CA SER A 123 8.28 -5.99 -5.71
C SER A 123 7.60 -6.65 -4.52
N LEU A 124 6.43 -6.18 -4.15
CA LEU A 124 5.66 -6.73 -3.05
C LEU A 124 5.19 -8.16 -3.39
N ASP A 125 4.71 -8.36 -4.62
CA ASP A 125 4.29 -9.67 -5.09
C ASP A 125 5.47 -10.65 -5.11
N TRP A 126 6.63 -10.20 -5.57
CA TRP A 126 7.83 -11.03 -5.55
C TRP A 126 8.17 -11.48 -4.14
N TYR A 127 8.11 -10.55 -3.19
CA TYR A 127 8.39 -10.86 -1.79
C TYR A 127 7.39 -11.89 -1.25
N ALA A 128 6.11 -11.67 -1.47
CA ALA A 128 5.08 -12.58 -0.98
C ALA A 128 5.24 -13.97 -1.57
N THR A 129 5.62 -14.06 -2.85
CA THR A 129 5.83 -15.33 -3.53
C THR A 129 7.05 -16.08 -2.98
N HIS A 130 8.16 -15.36 -2.77
CA HIS A 130 9.42 -16.01 -2.39
C HIS A 130 9.49 -16.35 -0.90
N TYR A 131 8.78 -15.63 -0.06
CA TYR A 131 8.81 -15.88 1.39
C TYR A 131 7.61 -16.67 1.89
N SER A 132 6.63 -16.95 1.03
CA SER A 132 5.45 -17.71 1.43
C SER A 132 5.74 -19.19 1.64
N SER A 133 6.79 -19.70 1.03
CA SER A 133 7.13 -21.11 1.09
C SER A 133 8.09 -21.45 2.23
N SER A 134 8.54 -20.48 2.97
CA SER A 134 9.49 -20.71 4.06
C SER A 134 8.82 -20.86 5.41
#